data_ea549027d343aeb5d2850baf9e8269ff
#
_entry.id   ea549027d343aeb5d2850baf9e8269ff
#
_cell.length_a   1.000
_cell.length_b   1.000
_cell.length_c   1.000
_cell.angle_alpha   90.00
_cell.angle_beta   90.00
_cell.angle_gamma   90.00
#
_symmetry.space_group_name_H-M   'P 1'
#
loop_
_entity.id
_entity.type
_entity.pdbx_description
1 polymer ?
#
loop_
_entity_poly.entity_id
_entity_poly.type
_entity_poly.pdbx_seq_one_letter_code
_entity_poly.pdbx_strand_id
1 'polypeptide(L)'
;ARRDIVVDLINDLCDGNLIILWAAATNRSDLIKDVYERYRRFCQQKGEKPFSYVHFYSNLSYLQSVGLVVLIATKVDRAWTNRVQLTFDASIAESITRLRFE
;
A
#
# COMPACT_ATOMS: atom_id res chain seq x y z
N ALA A 1 -0.25 -17.27 -3.60
CA ALA A 1 0.83 -17.01 -4.56
C ALA A 1 2.16 -17.40 -3.95
N ARG A 2 3.08 -17.79 -4.77
CA ARG A 2 4.42 -18.13 -4.30
C ARG A 2 5.20 -16.87 -3.96
N ARG A 3 6.10 -17.00 -2.99
CA ARG A 3 6.92 -15.89 -2.51
C ARG A 3 7.73 -15.25 -3.65
N ASP A 4 8.33 -16.05 -4.52
CA ASP A 4 9.15 -15.54 -5.63
C ASP A 4 8.32 -14.72 -6.63
N ILE A 5 7.10 -15.14 -6.94
CA ILE A 5 6.19 -14.40 -7.81
C ILE A 5 5.83 -13.06 -7.18
N VAL A 6 5.51 -13.07 -5.88
CA VAL A 6 5.17 -11.85 -5.14
C VAL A 6 6.35 -10.88 -5.14
N VAL A 7 7.56 -11.37 -4.85
CA VAL A 7 8.75 -10.54 -4.84
C VAL A 7 8.98 -9.89 -6.21
N ASP A 8 8.82 -10.64 -7.28
CA ASP A 8 9.00 -10.11 -8.64
C ASP A 8 7.96 -9.03 -8.94
N LEU A 9 6.69 -9.28 -8.60
CA LEU A 9 5.63 -8.27 -8.80
C LEU A 9 5.94 -6.98 -8.06
N ILE A 10 6.39 -7.08 -6.82
CA ILE A 10 6.66 -5.90 -5.99
C ILE A 10 7.88 -5.15 -6.51
N ASN A 11 8.92 -5.87 -6.94
CA ASN A 11 10.11 -5.23 -7.49
C ASN A 11 9.82 -4.46 -8.79
N ASP A 12 8.79 -4.84 -9.53
CA ASP A 12 8.40 -4.17 -10.76
C ASP A 12 7.52 -2.95 -10.54
N LEU A 13 7.06 -2.70 -9.32
CA LEU A 13 6.20 -1.56 -9.03
C LEU A 13 6.96 -0.25 -9.16
N CYS A 14 6.28 0.80 -9.64
CA CYS A 14 6.81 2.15 -9.58
C CYS A 14 6.94 2.61 -8.12
N ASP A 15 7.73 3.66 -7.90
CA ASP A 15 7.99 4.16 -6.56
C ASP A 15 6.70 4.48 -5.80
N GLY A 16 5.76 5.16 -6.46
CA GLY A 16 4.50 5.53 -5.82
C GLY A 16 3.71 4.31 -5.34
N ASN A 17 3.59 3.29 -6.19
CA ASN A 17 2.86 2.09 -5.83
C ASN A 17 3.57 1.28 -4.75
N LEU A 18 4.89 1.26 -4.78
CA LEU A 18 5.65 0.60 -3.73
C LEU A 18 5.44 1.26 -2.38
N ILE A 19 5.41 2.60 -2.35
CA ILE A 19 5.17 3.34 -1.10
C ILE A 19 3.76 3.07 -0.58
N ILE A 20 2.76 2.99 -1.47
CA ILE A 20 1.39 2.63 -1.08
C ILE A 20 1.38 1.26 -0.41
N LEU A 21 2.05 0.30 -1.02
CA LEU A 21 2.12 -1.07 -0.50
C LEU A 21 2.81 -1.10 0.86
N TRP A 22 3.90 -0.34 1.00
CA TRP A 22 4.59 -0.20 2.29
C TRP A 22 3.67 0.38 3.36
N ALA A 23 2.89 1.41 3.01
CA ALA A 23 1.97 2.04 3.95
C ALA A 23 0.90 1.06 4.43
N ALA A 24 0.47 0.14 3.56
CA ALA A 24 -0.47 -0.91 3.93
C ALA A 24 0.19 -2.04 4.73
N ALA A 25 1.51 -2.17 4.63
CA ALA A 25 2.26 -3.25 5.29
C ALA A 25 2.56 -2.96 6.75
N THR A 26 2.49 -1.71 7.18
CA THR A 26 2.84 -1.36 8.56
C THR A 26 1.80 -1.93 9.53
N ASN A 27 2.27 -2.32 10.71
CA ASN A 27 1.39 -2.93 11.73
C ASN A 27 0.62 -1.86 12.50
N ARG A 28 -0.21 -1.11 11.78
CA ARG A 28 -1.06 -0.05 12.33
C ARG A 28 -2.43 -0.15 11.70
N SER A 29 -3.25 0.88 11.90
CA SER A 29 -4.60 0.90 11.33
C SER A 29 -4.58 0.60 9.83
N ASP A 30 -5.41 -0.33 9.40
CA ASP A 30 -5.58 -0.70 8.00
C ASP A 30 -6.73 0.03 7.32
N LEU A 31 -7.34 1.00 8.00
CA LEU A 31 -8.36 1.84 7.39
C LEU A 31 -7.73 2.68 6.27
N ILE A 32 -8.43 2.78 5.16
CA ILE A 32 -7.89 3.39 3.95
C ILE A 32 -7.39 4.83 4.19
N LYS A 33 -8.09 5.61 5.01
CA LYS A 33 -7.67 6.98 5.31
C LYS A 33 -6.33 7.01 6.04
N ASP A 34 -6.11 6.06 6.94
CA ASP A 34 -4.88 5.98 7.72
C ASP A 34 -3.72 5.48 6.86
N VAL A 35 -4.00 4.56 5.95
CA VAL A 35 -3.01 4.10 4.98
C VAL A 35 -2.58 5.27 4.07
N TYR A 36 -3.54 6.08 3.61
CA TYR A 36 -3.24 7.24 2.78
C TYR A 36 -2.36 8.26 3.52
N GLU A 37 -2.64 8.51 4.79
CA GLU A 37 -1.83 9.45 5.59
C GLU A 37 -0.39 8.94 5.76
N ARG A 38 -0.21 7.64 6.03
CA ARG A 38 1.14 7.05 6.12
C ARG A 38 1.88 7.16 4.78
N TYR A 39 1.18 6.91 3.68
CA TYR A 39 1.73 7.05 2.35
C TYR A 39 2.21 8.48 2.09
N ARG A 40 1.39 9.46 2.40
CA ARG A 40 1.74 10.87 2.20
C ARG A 40 2.96 11.29 3.03
N ARG A 41 3.01 10.86 4.29
CA ARG A 41 4.15 11.18 5.16
C ARG A 41 5.45 10.62 4.62
N PHE A 42 5.41 9.38 4.18
CA PHE A 42 6.61 8.75 3.62
C PHE A 42 7.07 9.51 2.37
N CYS A 43 6.16 9.86 1.49
CA CYS A 43 6.49 10.64 0.30
C CYS A 43 7.16 11.95 0.67
N GLN A 44 6.61 12.67 1.64
CA GLN A 44 7.18 13.93 2.10
C GLN A 44 8.59 13.76 2.65
N GLN A 45 8.81 12.70 3.42
CA GLN A 45 10.13 12.41 4.00
C GLN A 45 11.18 12.09 2.94
N LYS A 46 10.76 11.50 1.83
CA LYS A 46 11.66 11.09 0.75
C LYS A 46 11.71 12.07 -0.40
N GLY A 47 11.05 13.23 -0.29
CA GLY A 47 11.03 14.21 -1.36
C GLY A 47 10.20 13.80 -2.57
N GLU A 48 9.31 12.83 -2.40
CA GLU A 48 8.42 12.39 -3.46
C GLU A 48 7.10 13.16 -3.40
N LYS A 49 6.51 13.45 -4.55
CA LYS A 49 5.22 14.10 -4.61
C LYS A 49 4.11 13.05 -4.45
N PRO A 50 3.28 13.12 -3.40
CA PRO A 50 2.24 12.13 -3.21
C PRO A 50 1.11 12.29 -4.23
N PHE A 51 0.48 11.16 -4.60
CA PHE A 51 -0.75 11.18 -5.38
C PHE A 51 -1.87 11.86 -4.60
N SER A 52 -2.81 12.48 -5.32
CA SER A 52 -4.07 12.87 -4.72
C SER A 52 -4.80 11.63 -4.20
N TYR A 53 -5.82 11.83 -3.35
CA TYR A 53 -6.57 10.70 -2.81
C TYR A 53 -7.23 9.88 -3.94
N VAL A 54 -7.76 10.55 -4.97
CA VAL A 54 -8.38 9.85 -6.10
C VAL A 54 -7.35 8.99 -6.83
N HIS A 55 -6.17 9.51 -7.09
CA HIS A 55 -5.09 8.77 -7.72
C HIS A 55 -4.59 7.62 -6.84
N PHE A 56 -4.45 7.89 -5.53
CA PHE A 56 -4.09 6.86 -4.57
C PHE A 56 -5.08 5.69 -4.61
N TYR A 57 -6.38 5.99 -4.59
CA TYR A 57 -7.42 4.96 -4.64
C TYR A 57 -7.36 4.16 -5.95
N SER A 58 -7.14 4.85 -7.06
CA SER A 58 -7.02 4.20 -8.36
C SER A 58 -5.84 3.23 -8.39
N ASN A 59 -4.70 3.65 -7.86
CA ASN A 59 -3.51 2.79 -7.79
C ASN A 59 -3.70 1.64 -6.81
N LEU A 60 -4.43 1.88 -5.72
CA LEU A 60 -4.76 0.83 -4.77
C LEU A 60 -5.65 -0.23 -5.43
N SER A 61 -6.61 0.19 -6.26
CA SER A 61 -7.45 -0.73 -7.04
C SER A 61 -6.61 -1.56 -8.02
N TYR A 62 -5.59 -0.95 -8.63
CA TYR A 62 -4.65 -1.68 -9.47
C TYR A 62 -3.91 -2.75 -8.66
N LEU A 63 -3.42 -2.41 -7.47
CA LEU A 63 -2.73 -3.38 -6.60
C LEU A 63 -3.66 -4.53 -6.21
N GLN A 64 -4.94 -4.25 -6.03
CA GLN A 64 -5.92 -5.31 -5.80
C GLN A 64 -6.08 -6.19 -7.04
N SER A 65 -6.14 -5.59 -8.21
CA SER A 65 -6.33 -6.33 -9.45
C SER A 65 -5.18 -7.30 -9.75
N VAL A 66 -3.96 -6.97 -9.33
CA VAL A 66 -2.81 -7.87 -9.48
C VAL A 66 -2.63 -8.80 -8.29
N GLY A 67 -3.52 -8.74 -7.31
CA GLY A 67 -3.54 -9.72 -6.22
C GLY A 67 -2.66 -9.41 -5.03
N LEU A 68 -2.15 -8.18 -4.90
CA LEU A 68 -1.25 -7.81 -3.81
C LEU A 68 -1.98 -7.29 -2.57
N VAL A 69 -3.18 -6.73 -2.74
CA VAL A 69 -4.00 -6.26 -1.62
C VAL A 69 -5.45 -6.67 -1.83
N VAL A 70 -6.23 -6.62 -0.75
CA VAL A 70 -7.68 -6.79 -0.76
C VAL A 70 -8.29 -5.58 -0.06
N LEU A 71 -9.30 -4.98 -0.69
CA LEU A 71 -10.08 -3.92 -0.09
C LEU A 71 -11.34 -4.55 0.51
N ILE A 72 -11.52 -4.37 1.81
CA ILE A 72 -12.64 -4.96 2.54
C ILE A 72 -13.55 -3.84 3.04
N ALA A 73 -14.80 -3.83 2.56
CA ALA A 73 -15.79 -2.87 3.02
C ALA A 73 -16.06 -3.07 4.51
N THR A 74 -16.05 -1.98 5.25
CA THR A 74 -16.19 -1.99 6.70
C THR A 74 -17.01 -0.78 7.13
N LYS A 75 -17.79 -0.95 8.20
CA LYS A 75 -18.57 0.15 8.75
C LYS A 75 -17.90 0.65 10.04
N VAL A 76 -17.55 1.92 10.04
CA VAL A 76 -16.91 2.58 11.18
C VAL A 76 -17.74 3.83 11.50
N ASP A 77 -18.23 3.94 12.72
CA ASP A 77 -19.02 5.10 13.18
C ASP A 77 -20.17 5.42 12.21
N ARG A 78 -20.90 4.38 11.79
CA ARG A 78 -22.06 4.47 10.89
C ARG A 78 -21.72 4.87 9.46
N ALA A 79 -20.44 4.99 9.11
CA ALA A 79 -20.00 5.31 7.76
C ALA A 79 -19.27 4.11 7.15
N TRP A 80 -19.54 3.85 5.88
CA TRP A 80 -18.83 2.80 5.16
C TRP A 80 -17.47 3.30 4.70
N THR A 81 -16.47 2.47 4.90
CA THR A 81 -15.10 2.71 4.46
C THR A 81 -14.47 1.40 4.03
N ASN A 82 -13.19 1.40 3.69
CA ASN A 82 -12.47 0.20 3.33
C ASN A 82 -11.29 -0.04 4.27
N ARG A 83 -11.03 -1.33 4.53
CA ARG A 83 -9.75 -1.76 5.10
C ARG A 83 -8.87 -2.25 3.96
N VAL A 84 -7.59 -1.97 4.08
CA VAL A 84 -6.58 -2.39 3.09
C VAL A 84 -5.75 -3.48 3.73
N GLN A 85 -5.84 -4.70 3.19
CA GLN A 85 -5.09 -5.83 3.73
C GLN A 85 -4.16 -6.41 2.66
N LEU A 86 -2.96 -6.77 3.09
CA LEU A 86 -2.01 -7.43 2.20
C LEU A 86 -2.39 -8.91 2.03
N THR A 87 -2.07 -9.46 0.87
CA THR A 87 -2.28 -10.88 0.58
C THR A 87 -1.01 -11.72 0.80
N PHE A 88 0.04 -11.10 1.33
CA PHE A 88 1.36 -11.73 1.50
C PHE A 88 2.01 -11.18 2.77
N ASP A 89 3.19 -11.72 3.11
CA ASP A 89 3.93 -11.31 4.31
C ASP A 89 4.39 -9.85 4.19
N ALA A 90 3.97 -9.02 5.13
CA ALA A 90 4.30 -7.59 5.16
C ALA A 90 5.80 -7.32 5.14
N SER A 91 6.61 -8.22 5.70
CA SER A 91 8.07 -8.04 5.73
C SER A 91 8.68 -7.96 4.34
N ILE A 92 8.05 -8.57 3.34
CA ILE A 92 8.52 -8.51 1.95
C ILE A 92 8.43 -7.07 1.43
N ALA A 93 7.29 -6.43 1.61
CA ALA A 93 7.09 -5.04 1.17
C ALA A 93 8.02 -4.10 1.92
N GLU A 94 8.17 -4.30 3.23
CA GLU A 94 9.05 -3.47 4.06
C GLU A 94 10.49 -3.57 3.61
N SER A 95 10.98 -4.78 3.35
CA SER A 95 12.37 -5.01 2.93
C SER A 95 12.66 -4.40 1.56
N ILE A 96 11.77 -4.59 0.60
CA ILE A 96 11.97 -4.07 -0.76
C ILE A 96 11.92 -2.54 -0.74
N THR A 97 11.01 -1.96 0.02
CA THR A 97 10.91 -0.51 0.14
C THR A 97 12.17 0.07 0.77
N ARG A 98 12.68 -0.57 1.82
CA ARG A 98 13.91 -0.14 2.48
C ARG A 98 15.07 -0.13 1.49
N LEU A 99 15.23 -1.18 0.71
CA LEU A 99 16.33 -1.27 -0.25
C LEU A 99 16.23 -0.21 -1.35
N ARG A 100 15.01 0.11 -1.78
CA ARG A 100 14.82 1.07 -2.87
C ARG A 100 15.06 2.50 -2.43
N PHE A 101 14.71 2.85 -1.19
CA PHE A 101 14.73 4.23 -0.71
C PHE A 101 15.84 4.53 0.30
N GLU A 102 16.74 3.59 0.52
CA GLU A 102 17.94 3.85 1.34
C GLU A 102 19.10 4.41 0.52
#